data_3e66a59dfedb21ea81e58b5789376d2f
#
_entry.id   3e66a59dfedb21ea81e58b5789376d2f
#
_cell.length_a   1.000
_cell.length_b   1.000
_cell.length_c   1.000
_cell.angle_alpha   90.00
_cell.angle_beta   90.00
_cell.angle_gamma   90.00
#
_symmetry.space_group_name_H-M   'P 1'
#
loop_
_entity.id
_entity.type
_entity.pdbx_description
1 polymer ?
#
loop_
_entity_poly.entity_id
_entity_poly.type
_entity_poly.pdbx_seq_one_letter_code
_entity_poly.pdbx_strand_id
1 'polypeptide(L)'
;MNAQAQIPIQTDTVAYFSMEIALDPAMPTYCGGLGVLAGDTIRSAADLKVPMVAVTLLYRHGYFRQRLDPSGWQTEEEILWDVSKFCQELPARVQVNIEDRTVQLRCWLYTVTGVSGHVLPVVLLDANLPENSSWDRALTDHLYGGDSHYRLCQEIILGIGGVRMLSLIHI
;
A
#
# COMPACT_ATOMS: atom_id res chain seq x y z
N MET A 1 1.34 11.42 26.26
CA MET A 1 0.39 10.30 26.15
C MET A 1 0.08 10.17 24.67
N ASN A 2 0.72 9.20 24.00
CA ASN A 2 0.49 8.96 22.58
C ASN A 2 -0.88 8.29 22.42
N ALA A 3 -1.82 9.01 21.83
CA ALA A 3 -3.06 8.39 21.35
C ALA A 3 -2.67 7.38 20.26
N GLN A 4 -2.73 6.10 20.57
CA GLN A 4 -2.68 5.06 19.57
C GLN A 4 -3.85 5.29 18.61
N ALA A 5 -3.55 5.44 17.32
CA ALA A 5 -4.57 5.48 16.30
C ALA A 5 -5.33 4.13 16.36
N GLN A 6 -6.49 4.13 17.01
CA GLN A 6 -7.39 2.98 17.02
C GLN A 6 -8.24 3.05 15.76
N ILE A 7 -8.15 2.04 14.92
CA ILE A 7 -9.05 1.86 13.78
C ILE A 7 -10.36 1.34 14.37
N PRO A 8 -11.51 2.04 14.21
CA PRO A 8 -12.78 1.56 14.75
C PRO A 8 -13.23 0.31 13.99
N ILE A 9 -13.42 -0.79 14.73
CA ILE A 9 -13.84 -2.08 14.17
C ILE A 9 -15.37 -2.18 14.27
N GLN A 10 -16.01 -2.51 13.14
CA GLN A 10 -17.38 -2.99 13.08
C GLN A 10 -17.36 -4.48 12.73
N THR A 11 -18.35 -5.25 13.21
CA THR A 11 -18.40 -6.72 13.09
C THR A 11 -18.48 -7.26 11.65
N ASP A 12 -18.72 -6.40 10.65
CA ASP A 12 -18.87 -6.77 9.24
C ASP A 12 -18.00 -5.89 8.32
N THR A 13 -16.72 -5.70 8.69
CA THR A 13 -15.80 -4.90 7.88
C THR A 13 -15.35 -5.65 6.62
N VAL A 14 -15.46 -5.01 5.46
CA VAL A 14 -14.98 -5.53 4.18
C VAL A 14 -13.49 -5.20 4.02
N ALA A 15 -12.65 -6.19 3.79
CA ALA A 15 -11.25 -5.99 3.44
C ALA A 15 -11.07 -5.96 1.92
N TYR A 16 -10.60 -4.84 1.37
CA TYR A 16 -10.37 -4.63 -0.05
C TYR A 16 -8.87 -4.67 -0.36
N PHE A 17 -8.42 -5.68 -1.09
CA PHE A 17 -7.02 -5.86 -1.46
C PHE A 17 -6.78 -5.44 -2.90
N SER A 18 -5.79 -4.61 -3.15
CA SER A 18 -5.39 -4.23 -4.50
C SER A 18 -3.88 -4.00 -4.59
N MET A 19 -3.27 -4.46 -5.69
CA MET A 19 -1.85 -4.19 -5.97
C MET A 19 -1.59 -2.70 -6.22
N GLU A 20 -2.56 -1.96 -6.72
CA GLU A 20 -2.43 -0.53 -6.97
C GLU A 20 -3.70 0.22 -6.55
N ILE A 21 -3.53 1.39 -5.95
CA ILE A 21 -4.63 2.26 -5.51
C ILE A 21 -4.24 3.73 -5.74
N ALA A 22 -5.02 4.46 -6.53
CA ALA A 22 -4.86 5.90 -6.73
C ALA A 22 -5.43 6.66 -5.53
N LEU A 23 -4.59 6.94 -4.53
CA LEU A 23 -4.97 7.64 -3.30
C LEU A 23 -4.84 9.15 -3.45
N ASP A 24 -3.66 9.62 -3.81
CA ASP A 24 -3.34 11.03 -4.00
C ASP A 24 -2.42 11.16 -5.23
N PRO A 25 -2.55 12.23 -6.05
CA PRO A 25 -1.69 12.43 -7.23
C PRO A 25 -0.19 12.49 -6.93
N ALA A 26 0.19 12.85 -5.70
CA ALA A 26 1.59 12.90 -5.26
C ALA A 26 2.09 11.56 -4.67
N MET A 27 1.21 10.57 -4.52
CA MET A 27 1.56 9.22 -4.05
C MET A 27 1.68 8.27 -5.26
N PRO A 28 2.86 7.69 -5.52
CA PRO A 28 3.08 6.84 -6.70
C PRO A 28 2.61 5.40 -6.47
N THR A 29 1.43 5.23 -5.90
CA THR A 29 0.83 3.94 -5.51
C THR A 29 -0.02 3.31 -6.62
N TYR A 30 0.00 3.88 -7.81
CA TYR A 30 -0.74 3.39 -8.99
C TYR A 30 -0.04 3.80 -10.30
N CYS A 31 -0.36 3.11 -11.39
CA CYS A 31 0.17 3.46 -12.72
C CYS A 31 -0.90 3.48 -13.81
N GLY A 32 -2.10 2.96 -13.58
CA GLY A 32 -3.10 2.84 -14.62
C GLY A 32 -4.55 2.79 -14.12
N GLY A 33 -5.45 2.36 -15.03
CA GLY A 33 -6.89 2.37 -14.81
C GLY A 33 -7.35 1.48 -13.65
N LEU A 34 -6.64 0.39 -13.36
CA LEU A 34 -6.97 -0.46 -12.21
C LEU A 34 -6.79 0.29 -10.90
N GLY A 35 -5.71 1.05 -10.75
CA GLY A 35 -5.48 1.86 -9.58
C GLY A 35 -6.49 3.00 -9.44
N VAL A 36 -6.89 3.62 -10.56
CA VAL A 36 -7.95 4.65 -10.56
C VAL A 36 -9.27 4.04 -10.11
N LEU A 37 -9.68 2.88 -10.66
CA LEU A 37 -10.88 2.16 -10.25
C LEU A 37 -10.87 1.81 -8.75
N ALA A 38 -9.73 1.32 -8.24
CA ALA A 38 -9.57 1.01 -6.82
C ALA A 38 -9.73 2.27 -5.96
N GLY A 39 -9.09 3.37 -6.34
CA GLY A 39 -9.19 4.65 -5.65
C GLY A 39 -10.62 5.20 -5.62
N ASP A 40 -11.33 5.14 -6.74
CA ASP A 40 -12.72 5.60 -6.85
C ASP A 40 -13.67 4.71 -6.03
N THR A 41 -13.43 3.39 -6.02
CA THR A 41 -14.18 2.44 -5.18
C THR A 41 -14.04 2.80 -3.70
N ILE A 42 -12.81 3.07 -3.24
CA ILE A 42 -12.53 3.42 -1.85
C ILE A 42 -13.16 4.77 -1.48
N ARG A 43 -13.06 5.79 -2.34
CA ARG A 43 -13.71 7.09 -2.10
C ARG A 43 -15.23 6.95 -2.02
N SER A 44 -15.82 6.21 -2.96
CA SER A 44 -17.27 5.94 -2.96
C SER A 44 -17.71 5.18 -1.71
N ALA A 45 -16.92 4.19 -1.26
CA ALA A 45 -17.18 3.46 -0.03
C ALA A 45 -17.12 4.39 1.20
N ALA A 46 -16.15 5.32 1.24
CA ALA A 46 -16.08 6.32 2.31
C ALA A 46 -17.28 7.27 2.30
N ASP A 47 -17.72 7.74 1.12
CA ASP A 47 -18.89 8.59 0.97
C ASP A 47 -20.19 7.90 1.43
N LEU A 48 -20.32 6.61 1.11
CA LEU A 48 -21.48 5.78 1.45
C LEU A 48 -21.40 5.18 2.87
N LYS A 49 -20.31 5.45 3.63
CA LYS A 49 -20.07 4.91 4.98
C LYS A 49 -20.00 3.38 5.02
N VAL A 50 -19.51 2.76 3.96
CA VAL A 50 -19.29 1.32 3.96
C VAL A 50 -18.17 0.98 4.95
N PRO A 51 -18.38 0.04 5.89
CA PRO A 51 -17.33 -0.39 6.79
C PRO A 51 -16.28 -1.20 6.02
N MET A 52 -15.26 -0.52 5.53
CA MET A 52 -14.23 -1.08 4.66
C MET A 52 -12.83 -0.66 5.15
N VAL A 53 -11.87 -1.54 4.97
CA VAL A 53 -10.43 -1.29 5.05
C VAL A 53 -9.80 -1.68 3.73
N ALA A 54 -8.91 -0.85 3.19
CA ALA A 54 -8.14 -1.22 2.01
C ALA A 54 -6.71 -1.62 2.37
N VAL A 55 -6.13 -2.54 1.61
CA VAL A 55 -4.76 -3.02 1.77
C VAL A 55 -4.04 -2.98 0.44
N THR A 56 -2.84 -2.40 0.43
CA THR A 56 -1.96 -2.34 -0.74
C THR A 56 -0.50 -2.40 -0.31
N LEU A 57 0.44 -2.34 -1.26
CA LEU A 57 1.86 -2.21 -1.01
C LEU A 57 2.30 -0.75 -1.08
N LEU A 58 3.40 -0.42 -0.41
CA LEU A 58 3.82 0.99 -0.27
C LEU A 58 4.37 1.61 -1.56
N TYR A 59 5.18 0.87 -2.33
CA TYR A 59 5.86 1.33 -3.55
C TYR A 59 6.69 2.62 -3.37
N ARG A 60 7.89 2.48 -2.80
CA ARG A 60 8.80 3.60 -2.52
C ARG A 60 9.23 4.38 -3.75
N HIS A 61 9.37 3.68 -4.88
CA HIS A 61 9.77 4.24 -6.17
C HIS A 61 8.61 4.27 -7.19
N GLY A 62 7.44 3.73 -6.80
CA GLY A 62 6.26 3.70 -7.65
C GLY A 62 6.45 2.86 -8.91
N TYR A 63 5.88 3.35 -10.02
CA TYR A 63 6.10 2.77 -11.35
C TYR A 63 7.26 3.50 -12.02
N PHE A 64 7.01 4.56 -12.76
CA PHE A 64 7.98 5.54 -13.25
C PHE A 64 7.26 6.79 -13.74
N ARG A 65 7.98 7.89 -13.88
CA ARG A 65 7.47 9.11 -14.48
C ARG A 65 7.91 9.19 -15.93
N GLN A 66 6.94 9.29 -16.84
CA GLN A 66 7.20 9.51 -18.25
C GLN A 66 7.58 10.96 -18.51
N ARG A 67 8.63 11.15 -19.28
CA ARG A 67 9.03 12.44 -19.84
C ARG A 67 9.16 12.30 -21.33
N LEU A 68 8.81 13.36 -22.08
CA LEU A 68 9.14 13.48 -23.49
C LEU A 68 10.28 14.47 -23.61
N ASP A 69 11.33 14.09 -24.31
CA ASP A 69 12.40 15.01 -24.68
C ASP A 69 11.95 15.92 -25.84
N PRO A 70 12.74 16.96 -26.21
CA PRO A 70 12.38 17.86 -27.31
C PRO A 70 12.22 17.17 -28.68
N SER A 71 12.77 15.98 -28.88
CA SER A 71 12.62 15.17 -30.09
C SER A 71 11.40 14.26 -30.09
N GLY A 72 10.68 14.20 -28.96
CA GLY A 72 9.50 13.37 -28.79
C GLY A 72 9.79 11.94 -28.28
N TRP A 73 11.06 11.63 -27.92
CA TRP A 73 11.39 10.35 -27.29
C TRP A 73 10.96 10.33 -25.83
N GLN A 74 10.38 9.19 -25.42
CA GLN A 74 10.04 8.95 -24.04
C GLN A 74 11.28 8.57 -23.24
N THR A 75 11.45 9.22 -22.10
CA THR A 75 12.39 8.86 -21.05
C THR A 75 11.63 8.54 -19.76
N GLU A 76 12.23 7.71 -18.92
CA GLU A 76 11.66 7.26 -17.66
C GLU A 76 12.49 7.81 -16.50
N GLU A 77 11.81 8.44 -15.56
CA GLU A 77 12.43 8.98 -14.34
C GLU A 77 11.91 8.20 -13.13
N GLU A 78 12.81 7.92 -12.19
CA GLU A 78 12.45 7.36 -10.90
C GLU A 78 11.59 8.36 -10.10
N ILE A 79 10.58 7.84 -9.39
CA ILE A 79 9.76 8.66 -8.50
C ILE A 79 10.25 8.45 -7.07
N LEU A 80 10.63 9.56 -6.41
CA LEU A 80 10.92 9.57 -4.99
C LEU A 80 9.85 10.38 -4.27
N TRP A 81 9.34 9.86 -3.19
CA TRP A 81 8.35 10.53 -2.35
C TRP A 81 8.61 10.28 -0.86
N ASP A 82 8.17 11.21 -0.05
CA ASP A 82 8.29 11.12 1.41
C ASP A 82 7.00 10.53 1.98
N VAL A 83 7.07 9.25 2.35
CA VAL A 83 5.94 8.49 2.90
C VAL A 83 5.34 9.18 4.14
N SER A 84 6.18 9.75 5.00
CA SER A 84 5.76 10.35 6.26
C SER A 84 4.89 11.59 6.11
N LYS A 85 4.90 12.23 4.93
CA LYS A 85 4.03 13.37 4.62
C LYS A 85 2.59 12.98 4.38
N PHE A 86 2.34 11.73 4.02
CA PHE A 86 1.01 11.23 3.64
C PHE A 86 0.49 10.17 4.60
N CYS A 87 1.38 9.36 5.15
CA CYS A 87 1.04 8.16 5.90
C CYS A 87 1.66 8.19 7.30
N GLN A 88 0.95 7.61 8.25
CA GLN A 88 1.43 7.38 9.60
C GLN A 88 1.95 5.95 9.74
N GLU A 89 3.18 5.77 10.21
CA GLU A 89 3.67 4.43 10.55
C GLU A 89 2.93 3.88 11.76
N LEU A 90 2.40 2.65 11.64
CA LEU A 90 1.80 1.94 12.77
C LEU A 90 2.85 1.08 13.49
N PRO A 91 2.72 0.86 14.80
CA PRO A 91 3.66 0.05 15.56
C PRO A 91 3.60 -1.44 15.22
N ALA A 92 2.53 -1.87 14.56
CA ALA A 92 2.31 -3.26 14.17
C ALA A 92 3.40 -3.79 13.24
N ARG A 93 3.83 -5.02 13.49
CA ARG A 93 4.79 -5.76 12.66
C ARG A 93 4.26 -7.16 12.43
N VAL A 94 4.34 -7.62 11.19
CA VAL A 94 4.01 -9.00 10.83
C VAL A 94 5.13 -9.59 10.00
N GLN A 95 5.10 -10.89 9.84
CA GLN A 95 6.07 -11.62 9.00
C GLN A 95 5.35 -12.55 8.06
N VAL A 96 5.93 -12.77 6.90
CA VAL A 96 5.52 -13.77 5.92
C VAL A 96 6.68 -14.69 5.59
N ASN A 97 6.41 -15.96 5.34
CA ASN A 97 7.41 -16.89 4.85
C ASN A 97 7.31 -16.92 3.34
N ILE A 98 8.42 -16.64 2.68
CA ILE A 98 8.56 -16.73 1.23
C ILE A 98 9.70 -17.72 0.97
N GLU A 99 9.38 -18.88 0.39
CA GLU A 99 10.31 -20.00 0.29
C GLU A 99 10.90 -20.37 1.68
N ASP A 100 12.21 -20.40 1.82
CA ASP A 100 12.91 -20.79 3.06
C ASP A 100 13.27 -19.58 3.94
N ARG A 101 12.76 -18.38 3.68
CA ARG A 101 13.09 -17.16 4.41
C ARG A 101 11.87 -16.46 4.98
N THR A 102 12.08 -15.77 6.07
CA THR A 102 11.06 -14.94 6.72
C THR A 102 11.28 -13.47 6.36
N VAL A 103 10.25 -12.82 5.81
CA VAL A 103 10.23 -11.41 5.47
C VAL A 103 9.42 -10.65 6.51
N GLN A 104 10.03 -9.65 7.14
CA GLN A 104 9.39 -8.76 8.11
C GLN A 104 8.66 -7.63 7.40
N LEU A 105 7.47 -7.28 7.87
CA LEU A 105 6.66 -6.22 7.30
C LEU A 105 6.24 -5.24 8.39
N ARG A 106 6.35 -3.95 8.08
CA ARG A 106 5.64 -2.87 8.78
C ARG A 106 4.49 -2.39 7.95
N CYS A 107 3.62 -1.58 8.54
CA CYS A 107 2.55 -0.94 7.80
C CYS A 107 2.47 0.55 8.06
N TRP A 108 1.96 1.24 7.06
CA TRP A 108 1.64 2.65 7.07
C TRP A 108 0.13 2.81 6.91
N LEU A 109 -0.44 3.76 7.61
CA LEU A 109 -1.85 4.10 7.55
C LEU A 109 -2.02 5.39 6.74
N TYR A 110 -2.83 5.32 5.70
CA TYR A 110 -3.43 6.45 5.01
C TYR A 110 -4.94 6.45 5.29
N THR A 111 -5.58 7.60 5.31
CA THR A 111 -7.01 7.69 5.57
C THR A 111 -7.72 8.43 4.45
N VAL A 112 -8.81 7.85 3.96
CA VAL A 112 -9.72 8.49 3.01
C VAL A 112 -10.94 8.98 3.78
N THR A 113 -11.24 10.27 3.68
CA THR A 113 -12.41 10.87 4.34
C THR A 113 -13.49 11.15 3.32
N GLY A 114 -14.64 10.52 3.49
CA GLY A 114 -15.81 10.74 2.66
C GLY A 114 -16.51 12.07 2.95
N VAL A 115 -17.43 12.47 2.07
CA VAL A 115 -18.21 13.72 2.19
C VAL A 115 -19.02 13.81 3.49
N SER A 116 -19.34 12.67 4.08
CA SER A 116 -20.05 12.59 5.37
C SER A 116 -19.14 12.68 6.59
N GLY A 117 -17.81 12.82 6.41
CA GLY A 117 -16.81 12.73 7.46
C GLY A 117 -16.47 11.29 7.89
N HIS A 118 -17.03 10.27 7.22
CA HIS A 118 -16.63 8.88 7.47
C HIS A 118 -15.19 8.64 7.01
N VAL A 119 -14.41 7.97 7.86
CA VAL A 119 -12.98 7.70 7.62
C VAL A 119 -12.80 6.25 7.25
N LEU A 120 -12.20 6.00 6.08
CA LEU A 120 -11.84 4.67 5.59
C LEU A 120 -10.32 4.51 5.68
N PRO A 121 -9.80 3.51 6.43
CA PRO A 121 -8.38 3.27 6.54
C PRO A 121 -7.84 2.53 5.31
N VAL A 122 -6.65 2.93 4.87
CA VAL A 122 -5.86 2.24 3.84
C VAL A 122 -4.53 1.86 4.46
N VAL A 123 -4.26 0.57 4.51
CA VAL A 123 -3.02 -0.01 5.06
C VAL A 123 -2.05 -0.28 3.92
N LEU A 124 -0.85 0.32 3.97
CA LEU A 124 0.20 0.10 2.99
C LEU A 124 1.31 -0.73 3.64
N LEU A 125 1.59 -1.91 3.07
CA LEU A 125 2.60 -2.84 3.57
C LEU A 125 3.98 -2.48 3.01
N ASP A 126 5.00 -2.55 3.86
CA ASP A 126 6.37 -2.14 3.56
C ASP A 126 7.38 -3.16 4.08
N ALA A 127 8.16 -3.74 3.17
CA ALA A 127 9.22 -4.70 3.48
C ALA A 127 10.59 -4.04 3.71
N ASN A 128 10.73 -2.72 3.53
CA ASN A 128 12.01 -2.04 3.70
C ASN A 128 12.37 -1.86 5.19
N LEU A 129 12.71 -2.96 5.83
CA LEU A 129 13.17 -3.04 7.21
C LEU A 129 14.62 -3.57 7.26
N PRO A 130 15.46 -3.09 8.18
CA PRO A 130 16.86 -3.50 8.28
C PRO A 130 17.04 -4.99 8.60
N GLU A 131 16.03 -5.64 9.17
CA GLU A 131 16.01 -7.06 9.48
C GLU A 131 15.89 -7.95 8.24
N ASN A 132 15.42 -7.39 7.12
CA ASN A 132 15.29 -8.10 5.85
C ASN A 132 16.57 -8.04 5.04
N SER A 133 16.79 -9.05 4.19
CA SER A 133 17.84 -9.02 3.17
C SER A 133 17.66 -7.84 2.22
N SER A 134 18.72 -7.43 1.51
CA SER A 134 18.62 -6.33 0.54
C SER A 134 17.59 -6.60 -0.56
N TRP A 135 17.47 -7.86 -0.99
CA TRP A 135 16.49 -8.28 -1.99
C TRP A 135 15.06 -8.21 -1.45
N ASP A 136 14.83 -8.72 -0.23
CA ASP A 136 13.50 -8.68 0.38
C ASP A 136 13.05 -7.26 0.71
N ARG A 137 13.98 -6.37 1.08
CA ARG A 137 13.70 -4.95 1.30
C ARG A 137 13.17 -4.26 0.05
N ALA A 138 13.63 -4.67 -1.12
CA ALA A 138 13.23 -4.10 -2.41
C ALA A 138 11.87 -4.62 -2.92
N LEU A 139 11.26 -5.63 -2.27
CA LEU A 139 9.99 -6.22 -2.71
C LEU A 139 8.81 -5.24 -2.74
N THR A 140 8.90 -4.14 -1.99
CA THR A 140 7.89 -3.08 -1.98
C THR A 140 8.41 -1.76 -2.55
N ASP A 141 9.43 -1.78 -3.41
CA ASP A 141 9.97 -0.57 -4.01
C ASP A 141 9.21 -0.18 -5.29
N HIS A 142 9.01 -1.13 -6.20
CA HIS A 142 8.47 -0.85 -7.53
C HIS A 142 7.13 -1.53 -7.78
N LEU A 143 6.17 -0.75 -8.26
CA LEU A 143 4.89 -1.25 -8.78
C LEU A 143 5.14 -1.95 -10.12
N TYR A 144 4.74 -3.22 -10.23
CA TYR A 144 4.96 -4.06 -11.41
C TYR A 144 6.43 -4.22 -11.83
N GLY A 145 7.35 -4.05 -10.90
CA GLY A 145 8.78 -4.28 -11.14
C GLY A 145 9.12 -5.77 -11.25
N GLY A 146 10.37 -6.03 -11.67
CA GLY A 146 10.96 -7.36 -11.66
C GLY A 146 10.33 -8.38 -12.61
N ASP A 147 10.62 -9.64 -12.33
CA ASP A 147 10.12 -10.81 -13.06
C ASP A 147 8.88 -11.44 -12.38
N SER A 148 8.47 -12.59 -12.86
CA SER A 148 7.31 -13.34 -12.32
C SER A 148 7.53 -13.76 -10.86
N HIS A 149 8.77 -14.08 -10.47
CA HIS A 149 9.09 -14.46 -9.10
C HIS A 149 8.96 -13.25 -8.14
N TYR A 150 9.50 -12.10 -8.54
CA TYR A 150 9.33 -10.85 -7.78
C TYR A 150 7.85 -10.51 -7.57
N ARG A 151 7.04 -10.61 -8.64
CA ARG A 151 5.59 -10.35 -8.55
C ARG A 151 4.87 -11.32 -7.64
N LEU A 152 5.20 -12.63 -7.70
CA LEU A 152 4.63 -13.61 -6.79
C LEU A 152 4.96 -13.28 -5.33
N CYS A 153 6.19 -12.84 -5.04
CA CYS A 153 6.56 -12.39 -3.70
C CYS A 153 5.73 -11.18 -3.25
N GLN A 154 5.47 -10.22 -4.13
CA GLN A 154 4.58 -9.09 -3.83
C GLN A 154 3.14 -9.56 -3.53
N GLU A 155 2.61 -10.52 -4.27
CA GLU A 155 1.27 -11.09 -4.03
C GLU A 155 1.21 -11.82 -2.69
N ILE A 156 2.26 -12.55 -2.31
CA ILE A 156 2.37 -13.18 -0.98
C ILE A 156 2.37 -12.13 0.12
N ILE A 157 3.15 -11.06 -0.04
CA ILE A 157 3.17 -9.94 0.92
C ILE A 157 1.78 -9.31 1.03
N LEU A 158 1.15 -8.99 -0.10
CA LEU A 158 -0.17 -8.37 -0.12
C LEU A 158 -1.23 -9.28 0.51
N GLY A 159 -1.36 -10.53 0.02
CA GLY A 159 -2.41 -11.45 0.45
C GLY A 159 -2.19 -11.95 1.88
N ILE A 160 -1.10 -12.68 2.11
CA ILE A 160 -0.83 -13.30 3.41
C ILE A 160 -0.42 -12.25 4.46
N GLY A 161 0.49 -11.34 4.08
CA GLY A 161 0.94 -10.26 4.95
C GLY A 161 -0.20 -9.33 5.34
N GLY A 162 -1.05 -8.97 4.38
CA GLY A 162 -2.22 -8.11 4.61
C GLY A 162 -3.23 -8.74 5.57
N VAL A 163 -3.60 -10.00 5.36
CA VAL A 163 -4.51 -10.71 6.29
C VAL A 163 -3.93 -10.77 7.70
N ARG A 164 -2.64 -11.11 7.83
CA ARG A 164 -1.97 -11.14 9.14
C ARG A 164 -1.94 -9.77 9.80
N MET A 165 -1.70 -8.72 9.03
CA MET A 165 -1.69 -7.34 9.53
C MET A 165 -3.08 -6.92 10.01
N LEU A 166 -4.14 -7.16 9.23
CA LEU A 166 -5.51 -6.86 9.63
C LEU A 166 -5.90 -7.60 10.92
N SER A 167 -5.58 -8.89 11.01
CA SER A 167 -5.80 -9.68 12.23
C SER A 167 -5.07 -9.10 13.45
N LEU A 168 -3.84 -8.62 13.28
CA LEU A 168 -3.03 -8.03 14.36
C LEU A 168 -3.59 -6.69 14.83
N ILE A 169 -4.09 -5.87 13.93
CA ILE A 169 -4.70 -4.57 14.24
C ILE A 169 -6.20 -4.69 14.56
N HIS A 170 -6.68 -5.92 14.72
CA HIS A 170 -8.05 -6.25 15.12
C HIS A 170 -9.15 -5.79 14.14
N ILE A 171 -8.91 -6.02 12.85
CA ILE A 171 -9.90 -5.83 11.78
C ILE A 171 -10.31 -7.18 11.19
#